data_7579954d35f4efc6cb726b9ae819498f
#
_entry.id   7579954d35f4efc6cb726b9ae819498f
#
_cell.length_a   1.000
_cell.length_b   1.000
_cell.length_c   1.000
_cell.angle_alpha   90.00
_cell.angle_beta   90.00
_cell.angle_gamma   90.00
#
_symmetry.space_group_name_H-M   'P 1'
#
loop_
_entity.id
_entity.type
_entity.pdbx_description
1 polymer ?
#
loop_
_entity_poly.entity_id
_entity_poly.type
_entity_poly.pdbx_seq_one_letter_code
_entity_poly.pdbx_strand_id
1 'polypeptide(L)'
;MAEEGRVGSRLHQTGIGQQNNKMTPDKLKAWVDKVISAGDWGVGMTHGITMGYDKWDTPQDLWDLFDYVKQHDNEIWVATFREVAAYKAERDNTVVRMEPTEDGFFLSTEMPLDTSLFTEPVTVAVKGNYKDHSIRVMRNDEEVEAVCQDNLLLVEMLPTNDIVRVVVK
;
A
#
# COMPACT_ATOMS: atom_id res chain seq x y z
N MET A 1 -25.78 0.85 9.78
CA MET A 1 -25.05 2.11 9.44
C MET A 1 -23.58 1.75 9.50
N ALA A 2 -22.96 1.56 8.35
CA ALA A 2 -21.53 1.33 8.27
C ALA A 2 -20.85 2.70 8.42
N GLU A 3 -20.03 2.87 9.47
CA GLU A 3 -19.17 4.03 9.59
C GLU A 3 -18.12 3.98 8.47
N GLU A 4 -18.15 4.96 7.60
CA GLU A 4 -17.08 5.25 6.65
C GLU A 4 -15.81 5.61 7.44
N GLY A 5 -14.96 4.62 7.64
CA GLY A 5 -13.62 4.83 8.16
C GLY A 5 -12.75 5.51 7.12
N ARG A 6 -12.84 6.84 7.00
CA ARG A 6 -11.82 7.64 6.33
C ARG A 6 -10.53 7.54 7.13
N VAL A 7 -9.64 6.64 6.73
CA VAL A 7 -8.23 6.75 7.10
C VAL A 7 -7.65 7.89 6.28
N GLY A 8 -7.79 9.11 6.80
CA GLY A 8 -7.17 10.29 6.24
C GLY A 8 -5.69 10.33 6.57
N SER A 9 -4.86 9.56 5.89
CA SER A 9 -3.43 9.78 5.92
C SER A 9 -3.11 11.05 5.11
N ARG A 10 -2.79 12.14 5.79
CA ARG A 10 -2.14 13.27 5.15
C ARG A 10 -0.79 12.77 4.67
N LEU A 11 -0.61 12.69 3.36
CA LEU A 11 0.70 12.48 2.76
C LEU A 11 1.61 13.66 3.15
N HIS A 12 2.43 13.45 4.15
CA HIS A 12 3.59 14.28 4.38
C HIS A 12 4.69 13.75 3.47
N GLN A 13 4.93 14.46 2.38
CA GLN A 13 6.11 14.25 1.57
C GLN A 13 7.32 14.66 2.43
N THR A 14 7.93 13.70 3.07
CA THR A 14 9.21 13.90 3.75
C THR A 14 10.29 13.79 2.70
N GLY A 15 10.54 14.90 2.00
CA GLY A 15 11.70 15.02 1.12
C GLY A 15 12.98 14.93 1.94
N ILE A 16 13.86 14.00 1.57
CA ILE A 16 15.24 14.04 2.04
C ILE A 16 15.97 14.98 1.09
N GLY A 17 16.16 16.19 1.51
CA GLY A 17 16.92 17.17 0.77
C GLY A 17 16.86 18.52 1.48
N GLN A 18 17.80 18.80 2.36
CA GLN A 18 18.10 20.16 2.79
C GLN A 18 19.59 20.40 2.81
N GLN A 19 19.97 21.51 2.20
CA GLN A 19 21.30 22.08 2.20
C GLN A 19 21.94 21.99 3.59
N ASN A 20 23.16 21.45 3.64
CA ASN A 20 24.06 21.35 4.78
C ASN A 20 23.86 20.25 5.82
N ASN A 21 22.96 19.32 5.64
CA ASN A 21 22.88 18.13 6.49
C ASN A 21 23.36 16.91 5.73
N LYS A 22 24.62 16.54 5.97
CA LYS A 22 25.20 15.32 5.43
C LYS A 22 24.29 14.13 5.73
N MET A 23 23.87 13.43 4.70
CA MET A 23 23.07 12.22 4.85
C MET A 23 23.99 11.09 5.32
N THR A 24 23.78 10.65 6.54
CA THR A 24 24.49 9.48 7.08
C THR A 24 23.57 8.25 7.02
N PRO A 25 24.13 7.03 6.95
CA PRO A 25 23.33 5.81 7.00
C PRO A 25 22.31 5.79 8.16
N ASP A 26 22.70 6.23 9.34
CA ASP A 26 21.80 6.28 10.51
C ASP A 26 20.62 7.22 10.34
N LYS A 27 20.83 8.39 9.72
CA LYS A 27 19.73 9.33 9.42
C LYS A 27 18.77 8.78 8.40
N LEU A 28 19.28 8.00 7.43
CA LEU A 28 18.44 7.38 6.42
C LEU A 28 17.62 6.24 7.00
N LYS A 29 18.21 5.40 7.84
CA LYS A 29 17.47 4.36 8.57
C LYS A 29 16.39 4.96 9.47
N ALA A 30 16.71 5.98 10.24
CA ALA A 30 15.74 6.69 11.07
C ALA A 30 14.61 7.34 10.26
N TRP A 31 14.89 7.78 9.02
CA TRP A 31 13.85 8.25 8.12
C TRP A 31 12.93 7.12 7.65
N VAL A 32 13.48 5.97 7.28
CA VAL A 32 12.70 4.77 6.93
C VAL A 32 11.79 4.37 8.08
N ASP A 33 12.34 4.26 9.31
CA ASP A 33 11.57 3.93 10.51
C ASP A 33 10.42 4.91 10.75
N LYS A 34 10.66 6.19 10.50
CA LYS A 34 9.63 7.22 10.61
C LYS A 34 8.53 7.04 9.55
N VAL A 35 8.88 6.69 8.32
CA VAL A 35 7.90 6.42 7.24
C VAL A 35 7.04 5.21 7.62
N ILE A 36 7.65 4.13 8.09
CA ILE A 36 6.95 2.93 8.56
C ILE A 36 5.99 3.27 9.70
N SER A 37 6.51 3.91 10.75
CA SER A 37 5.71 4.22 11.95
C SER A 37 4.56 5.19 11.69
N ALA A 38 4.68 6.05 10.68
CA ALA A 38 3.65 6.98 10.28
C ALA A 38 2.63 6.37 9.31
N GLY A 39 2.96 5.23 8.67
CA GLY A 39 2.19 4.67 7.56
C GLY A 39 2.11 5.62 6.37
N ASP A 40 3.18 6.36 6.12
CA ASP A 40 3.24 7.43 5.12
C ASP A 40 3.98 6.99 3.85
N TRP A 41 3.88 7.82 2.83
CA TRP A 41 4.62 7.69 1.60
C TRP A 41 5.97 8.41 1.70
N GLY A 42 7.08 7.66 1.70
CA GLY A 42 8.43 8.19 1.66
C GLY A 42 8.96 8.35 0.24
N VAL A 43 9.47 9.54 -0.11
CA VAL A 43 10.11 9.81 -1.39
C VAL A 43 11.54 10.27 -1.13
N GLY A 44 12.52 9.48 -1.60
CA GLY A 44 13.93 9.85 -1.59
C GLY A 44 14.35 10.43 -2.94
N MET A 45 15.14 11.49 -2.92
CA MET A 45 15.76 12.06 -4.12
C MET A 45 17.26 12.24 -3.91
N THR A 46 18.04 11.90 -4.90
CA THR A 46 19.49 12.15 -4.92
C THR A 46 19.91 12.64 -6.30
N HIS A 47 20.90 13.54 -6.35
CA HIS A 47 21.48 14.03 -7.60
C HIS A 47 22.57 13.14 -8.17
N GLY A 48 23.09 12.23 -7.37
CA GLY A 48 24.12 11.30 -7.81
C GLY A 48 24.71 10.48 -6.65
N ILE A 49 25.48 9.47 -6.99
CA ILE A 49 26.07 8.58 -5.98
C ILE A 49 27.36 9.19 -5.41
N THR A 50 28.23 9.73 -6.24
CA THR A 50 29.54 10.29 -5.81
C THR A 50 29.76 11.74 -6.19
N MET A 51 28.86 12.32 -6.98
CA MET A 51 28.91 13.71 -7.46
C MET A 51 27.55 14.36 -7.32
N GLY A 52 27.53 15.68 -7.20
CA GLY A 52 26.31 16.47 -7.06
C GLY A 52 26.13 17.06 -5.67
N TYR A 53 25.01 17.76 -5.46
CA TYR A 53 24.73 18.46 -4.21
C TYR A 53 24.33 17.52 -3.08
N ASP A 54 23.40 16.61 -3.35
CA ASP A 54 22.88 15.61 -2.38
C ASP A 54 23.48 14.24 -2.72
N LYS A 55 24.81 14.18 -2.63
CA LYS A 55 25.54 12.95 -2.93
C LYS A 55 25.69 12.07 -1.70
N TRP A 56 25.82 10.80 -1.95
CA TRP A 56 26.25 9.83 -0.96
C TRP A 56 27.75 9.98 -0.69
N ASP A 57 28.20 9.74 0.53
CA ASP A 57 29.63 9.75 0.82
C ASP A 57 30.34 8.61 0.10
N THR A 58 29.71 7.45 0.10
CA THR A 58 30.17 6.28 -0.65
C THR A 58 28.99 5.60 -1.35
N PRO A 59 29.19 4.85 -2.44
CA PRO A 59 28.15 4.01 -3.00
C PRO A 59 27.60 2.99 -2.01
N GLN A 60 28.42 2.54 -1.06
CA GLN A 60 28.02 1.57 -0.04
C GLN A 60 26.90 2.09 0.85
N ASP A 61 26.90 3.38 1.21
CA ASP A 61 25.85 3.99 2.02
C ASP A 61 24.46 3.85 1.37
N LEU A 62 24.40 3.92 0.03
CA LEU A 62 23.16 3.69 -0.72
C LEU A 62 22.75 2.21 -0.69
N TRP A 63 23.69 1.31 -0.88
CA TRP A 63 23.41 -0.13 -0.82
C TRP A 63 22.96 -0.56 0.57
N ASP A 64 23.60 -0.04 1.61
CA ASP A 64 23.22 -0.30 3.00
C ASP A 64 21.78 0.20 3.32
N LEU A 65 21.35 1.30 2.69
CA LEU A 65 19.96 1.76 2.77
C LEU A 65 19.02 0.78 2.08
N PHE A 66 19.35 0.34 0.87
CA PHE A 66 18.50 -0.62 0.14
C PHE A 66 18.39 -1.96 0.88
N ASP A 67 19.48 -2.44 1.44
CA ASP A 67 19.49 -3.65 2.27
C ASP A 67 18.65 -3.47 3.53
N TYR A 68 18.68 -2.29 4.14
CA TYR A 68 17.81 -1.96 5.27
C TYR A 68 16.33 -1.94 4.90
N VAL A 69 15.98 -1.26 3.81
CA VAL A 69 14.59 -1.24 3.31
C VAL A 69 14.10 -2.65 3.00
N LYS A 70 14.95 -3.49 2.39
CA LYS A 70 14.60 -4.86 2.06
C LYS A 70 14.36 -5.76 3.28
N GLN A 71 14.98 -5.47 4.43
CA GLN A 71 14.71 -6.17 5.68
C GLN A 71 13.28 -5.92 6.21
N HIS A 72 12.61 -4.89 5.70
CA HIS A 72 11.25 -4.49 6.03
C HIS A 72 10.26 -4.72 4.88
N ASP A 73 10.51 -5.69 4.01
CA ASP A 73 9.69 -5.95 2.81
C ASP A 73 8.25 -6.39 3.12
N ASN A 74 8.00 -6.86 4.34
CA ASN A 74 6.66 -7.16 4.87
C ASN A 74 5.91 -5.92 5.41
N GLU A 75 6.58 -4.76 5.52
CA GLU A 75 6.04 -3.50 6.04
C GLU A 75 6.09 -2.36 5.03
N ILE A 76 6.99 -2.46 4.02
CA ILE A 76 7.24 -1.41 3.02
C ILE A 76 6.96 -1.93 1.61
N TRP A 77 6.06 -1.27 0.92
CA TRP A 77 5.92 -1.43 -0.51
C TRP A 77 6.87 -0.47 -1.24
N VAL A 78 7.87 -1.01 -1.94
CA VAL A 78 8.80 -0.24 -2.78
C VAL A 78 8.32 -0.26 -4.22
N ALA A 79 7.99 0.90 -4.74
CA ALA A 79 7.45 1.06 -6.08
C ALA A 79 7.92 2.37 -6.72
N THR A 80 7.66 2.54 -8.00
CA THR A 80 7.94 3.82 -8.67
C THR A 80 6.99 4.91 -8.17
N PHE A 81 7.42 6.17 -8.28
CA PHE A 81 6.57 7.30 -7.93
C PHE A 81 5.21 7.26 -8.64
N ARG A 82 5.20 6.82 -9.92
CA ARG A 82 3.97 6.68 -10.71
C ARG A 82 3.01 5.65 -10.09
N GLU A 83 3.50 4.47 -9.75
CA GLU A 83 2.69 3.39 -9.18
C GLU A 83 2.07 3.80 -7.85
N VAL A 84 2.87 4.39 -6.94
CA VAL A 84 2.36 4.87 -5.65
C VAL A 84 1.35 6.00 -5.83
N ALA A 85 1.59 6.93 -6.75
CA ALA A 85 0.66 8.02 -7.05
C ALA A 85 -0.66 7.51 -7.65
N ALA A 86 -0.57 6.52 -8.56
CA ALA A 86 -1.73 5.87 -9.15
C ALA A 86 -2.54 5.13 -8.07
N TYR A 87 -1.88 4.25 -7.31
CA TYR A 87 -2.51 3.52 -6.20
C TYR A 87 -3.25 4.46 -5.22
N LYS A 88 -2.61 5.57 -4.87
CA LYS A 88 -3.25 6.55 -3.99
C LYS A 88 -4.51 7.16 -4.62
N ALA A 89 -4.46 7.53 -5.89
CA ALA A 89 -5.60 8.09 -6.60
C ALA A 89 -6.73 7.06 -6.71
N GLU A 90 -6.41 5.82 -7.04
CA GLU A 90 -7.35 4.70 -7.12
C GLU A 90 -8.00 4.43 -5.77
N ARG A 91 -7.19 4.24 -4.71
CA ARG A 91 -7.69 4.04 -3.35
C ARG A 91 -8.65 5.15 -2.90
N ASP A 92 -8.32 6.41 -3.18
CA ASP A 92 -9.09 7.56 -2.73
C ASP A 92 -10.40 7.75 -3.55
N ASN A 93 -10.51 7.14 -4.73
CA ASN A 93 -11.65 7.27 -5.65
C ASN A 93 -12.42 5.97 -5.86
N THR A 94 -11.92 4.82 -5.42
CA THR A 94 -12.63 3.55 -5.54
C THR A 94 -13.77 3.47 -4.52
N VAL A 95 -14.96 3.20 -5.02
CA VAL A 95 -16.14 2.90 -4.19
C VAL A 95 -16.26 1.38 -4.09
N VAL A 96 -16.25 0.87 -2.87
CA VAL A 96 -16.48 -0.55 -2.59
C VAL A 96 -17.91 -0.75 -2.10
N ARG A 97 -18.62 -1.69 -2.71
CA ARG A 97 -19.95 -2.12 -2.29
C ARG A 97 -19.88 -3.53 -1.74
N MET A 98 -20.63 -3.80 -0.69
CA MET A 98 -20.75 -5.13 -0.09
C MET A 98 -22.22 -5.54 -0.10
N GLU A 99 -22.51 -6.69 -0.68
CA GLU A 99 -23.85 -7.27 -0.74
C GLU A 99 -23.85 -8.62 0.00
N PRO A 100 -24.59 -8.77 1.11
CA PRO A 100 -24.62 -10.00 1.88
C PRO A 100 -25.31 -11.14 1.12
N THR A 101 -24.85 -12.39 1.38
CA THR A 101 -25.45 -13.65 0.92
C THR A 101 -25.75 -14.56 2.12
N GLU A 102 -26.33 -15.75 1.89
CA GLU A 102 -26.59 -16.70 2.97
C GLU A 102 -25.29 -17.25 3.62
N ASP A 103 -24.22 -17.36 2.84
CA ASP A 103 -22.95 -17.98 3.24
C ASP A 103 -21.75 -16.99 3.20
N GLY A 104 -22.02 -15.68 3.14
CA GLY A 104 -20.98 -14.66 3.09
C GLY A 104 -21.45 -13.35 2.45
N PHE A 105 -20.71 -12.87 1.44
CA PHE A 105 -21.02 -11.61 0.77
C PHE A 105 -20.31 -11.49 -0.59
N PHE A 106 -20.81 -10.60 -1.44
CA PHE A 106 -20.08 -10.09 -2.60
C PHE A 106 -19.42 -8.75 -2.27
N LEU A 107 -18.22 -8.55 -2.82
CA LEU A 107 -17.60 -7.23 -2.92
C LEU A 107 -17.56 -6.82 -4.38
N SER A 108 -17.85 -5.58 -4.66
CA SER A 108 -17.69 -4.99 -5.99
C SER A 108 -17.04 -3.62 -5.90
N THR A 109 -16.30 -3.26 -6.95
CA THR A 109 -15.59 -1.99 -7.05
C THR A 109 -16.06 -1.17 -8.23
N GLU A 110 -16.11 0.14 -8.04
CA GLU A 110 -16.40 1.13 -9.06
C GLU A 110 -15.49 2.34 -8.86
N MET A 111 -14.85 2.81 -9.92
CA MET A 111 -13.92 3.94 -9.90
C MET A 111 -14.13 4.82 -11.14
N PRO A 112 -14.28 6.15 -10.97
CA PRO A 112 -14.57 7.07 -12.06
C PRO A 112 -13.34 7.52 -12.86
N LEU A 113 -12.12 7.13 -12.47
CA LEU A 113 -10.90 7.54 -13.14
C LEU A 113 -10.70 6.79 -14.47
N ASP A 114 -9.81 7.30 -15.33
CA ASP A 114 -9.47 6.68 -16.61
C ASP A 114 -8.78 5.33 -16.41
N THR A 115 -9.48 4.25 -16.72
CA THR A 115 -9.01 2.87 -16.54
C THR A 115 -7.86 2.47 -17.46
N SER A 116 -7.48 3.31 -18.42
CA SER A 116 -6.26 3.10 -19.20
C SER A 116 -4.98 3.58 -18.49
N LEU A 117 -5.13 4.41 -17.45
CA LEU A 117 -4.04 5.00 -16.68
C LEU A 117 -3.98 4.48 -15.26
N PHE A 118 -5.14 4.15 -14.69
CA PHE A 118 -5.32 3.74 -13.30
C PHE A 118 -5.72 2.27 -13.26
N THR A 119 -4.75 1.41 -13.03
CA THR A 119 -4.88 -0.06 -13.12
C THR A 119 -4.29 -0.80 -11.92
N GLU A 120 -3.80 -0.05 -10.92
CA GLU A 120 -3.18 -0.66 -9.74
C GLU A 120 -4.26 -1.31 -8.85
N PRO A 121 -4.09 -2.55 -8.41
CA PRO A 121 -5.01 -3.18 -7.48
C PRO A 121 -5.08 -2.42 -6.16
N VAL A 122 -6.26 -2.33 -5.57
CA VAL A 122 -6.49 -1.74 -4.26
C VAL A 122 -6.78 -2.83 -3.23
N THR A 123 -6.20 -2.71 -2.05
CA THR A 123 -6.47 -3.64 -0.95
C THR A 123 -7.73 -3.21 -0.21
N VAL A 124 -8.76 -4.04 -0.29
CA VAL A 124 -10.02 -3.86 0.44
C VAL A 124 -9.93 -4.60 1.77
N ALA A 125 -10.08 -3.87 2.88
CA ALA A 125 -10.09 -4.43 4.22
C ALA A 125 -11.53 -4.54 4.75
N VAL A 126 -12.00 -5.76 4.92
CA VAL A 126 -13.34 -6.05 5.46
C VAL A 126 -13.22 -6.44 6.92
N LYS A 127 -13.86 -5.67 7.80
CA LYS A 127 -13.92 -5.99 9.24
C LYS A 127 -14.95 -7.09 9.51
N GLY A 128 -14.55 -8.11 10.27
CA GLY A 128 -15.43 -9.20 10.66
C GLY A 128 -14.77 -10.11 11.70
N ASN A 129 -15.52 -11.07 12.20
CA ASN A 129 -14.93 -12.13 13.02
C ASN A 129 -14.61 -13.32 12.13
N TYR A 130 -13.36 -13.48 11.75
CA TYR A 130 -12.92 -14.55 10.82
C TYR A 130 -12.11 -15.65 11.52
N LYS A 131 -11.84 -15.50 12.82
CA LYS A 131 -10.86 -16.30 13.55
C LYS A 131 -11.07 -17.81 13.50
N ASP A 132 -12.30 -18.27 13.52
CA ASP A 132 -12.62 -19.71 13.58
C ASP A 132 -13.39 -20.16 12.32
N HIS A 133 -13.27 -19.40 11.24
CA HIS A 133 -14.00 -19.62 10.00
C HIS A 133 -13.04 -20.01 8.85
N SER A 134 -13.52 -20.87 7.98
CA SER A 134 -12.89 -21.11 6.69
C SER A 134 -13.34 -20.05 5.72
N ILE A 135 -12.41 -19.26 5.20
CA ILE A 135 -12.69 -18.18 4.24
C ILE A 135 -12.21 -18.60 2.86
N ARG A 136 -13.09 -18.44 1.88
CA ARG A 136 -12.74 -18.60 0.46
C ARG A 136 -13.16 -17.36 -0.30
N VAL A 137 -12.25 -16.83 -1.09
CA VAL A 137 -12.50 -15.67 -1.96
C VAL A 137 -12.45 -16.13 -3.40
N MET A 138 -13.51 -15.88 -4.14
CA MET A 138 -13.69 -16.35 -5.52
C MET A 138 -13.83 -15.17 -6.46
N ARG A 139 -13.09 -15.16 -7.56
CA ARG A 139 -13.22 -14.22 -8.68
C ARG A 139 -13.44 -15.02 -9.95
N ASN A 140 -14.56 -14.82 -10.67
CA ASN A 140 -14.89 -15.57 -11.88
C ASN A 140 -14.81 -17.11 -11.69
N ASP A 141 -15.32 -17.61 -10.56
CA ASP A 141 -15.30 -19.03 -10.15
C ASP A 141 -13.90 -19.60 -9.86
N GLU A 142 -12.84 -18.80 -9.88
CA GLU A 142 -11.50 -19.17 -9.46
C GLU A 142 -11.21 -18.65 -8.05
N GLU A 143 -10.56 -19.47 -7.23
CA GLU A 143 -10.15 -19.06 -5.88
C GLU A 143 -8.94 -18.12 -5.96
N VAL A 144 -9.06 -16.94 -5.32
CA VAL A 144 -8.00 -15.93 -5.26
C VAL A 144 -7.44 -15.84 -3.86
N GLU A 145 -6.18 -15.43 -3.77
CA GLU A 145 -5.51 -15.24 -2.49
C GLU A 145 -6.15 -14.10 -1.71
N ALA A 146 -6.34 -14.34 -0.42
CA ALA A 146 -6.77 -13.32 0.54
C ALA A 146 -6.08 -13.55 1.88
N VAL A 147 -5.83 -12.50 2.61
CA VAL A 147 -5.13 -12.56 3.90
C VAL A 147 -6.12 -12.28 5.02
N CYS A 148 -6.23 -13.23 5.96
CA CYS A 148 -6.93 -13.02 7.22
C CYS A 148 -5.92 -12.63 8.30
N GLN A 149 -6.07 -11.42 8.84
CA GLN A 149 -5.25 -10.94 9.95
C GLN A 149 -6.16 -10.39 11.05
N ASP A 150 -6.14 -11.02 12.21
CA ASP A 150 -7.02 -10.69 13.33
C ASP A 150 -8.51 -10.70 12.92
N ASN A 151 -9.13 -9.52 12.91
CA ASN A 151 -10.53 -9.32 12.54
C ASN A 151 -10.67 -8.64 11.15
N LEU A 152 -9.66 -8.74 10.32
CA LEU A 152 -9.63 -8.17 8.98
C LEU A 152 -9.47 -9.27 7.93
N LEU A 153 -10.30 -9.23 6.91
CA LEU A 153 -10.09 -9.92 5.65
C LEU A 153 -9.57 -8.92 4.64
N LEU A 154 -8.36 -9.13 4.14
CA LEU A 154 -7.72 -8.30 3.13
C LEU A 154 -7.85 -8.98 1.77
N VAL A 155 -8.47 -8.28 0.83
CA VAL A 155 -8.70 -8.77 -0.54
C VAL A 155 -8.15 -7.75 -1.53
N GLU A 156 -7.29 -8.20 -2.43
CA GLU A 156 -6.86 -7.35 -3.55
C GLU A 156 -7.93 -7.33 -4.62
N MET A 157 -8.36 -6.13 -5.00
CA MET A 157 -9.39 -5.90 -6.00
C MET A 157 -8.89 -4.93 -7.07
N LEU A 158 -9.27 -5.17 -8.31
CA LEU A 158 -9.12 -4.15 -9.35
C LEU A 158 -10.00 -2.94 -8.99
N PRO A 159 -9.57 -1.72 -9.29
CA PRO A 159 -10.27 -0.52 -8.83
C PRO A 159 -11.65 -0.34 -9.48
N THR A 160 -11.90 -0.99 -10.61
CA THR A 160 -13.20 -0.89 -11.31
C THR A 160 -13.65 -2.21 -11.92
N ASN A 161 -14.98 -2.42 -11.92
CA ASN A 161 -15.64 -3.59 -12.51
C ASN A 161 -15.13 -4.94 -11.98
N ASP A 162 -14.59 -4.97 -10.79
CA ASP A 162 -14.19 -6.22 -10.13
C ASP A 162 -15.28 -6.68 -9.17
N ILE A 163 -15.56 -7.98 -9.21
CA ILE A 163 -16.54 -8.62 -8.32
C ILE A 163 -15.89 -9.87 -7.75
N VAL A 164 -15.84 -9.95 -6.44
CA VAL A 164 -15.43 -11.14 -5.73
C VAL A 164 -16.54 -11.64 -4.81
N ARG A 165 -16.67 -12.96 -4.71
CA ARG A 165 -17.53 -13.62 -3.75
C ARG A 165 -16.70 -14.11 -2.57
N VAL A 166 -17.07 -13.72 -1.37
CA VAL A 166 -16.47 -14.20 -0.12
C VAL A 166 -17.42 -15.19 0.52
N VAL A 167 -16.94 -16.40 0.75
CA VAL A 167 -17.68 -17.46 1.46
C VAL A 167 -17.06 -17.66 2.84
N VAL A 168 -17.90 -17.64 3.88
CA VAL A 168 -17.50 -17.76 5.29
C VAL A 168 -18.20 -19.00 5.86
N LYS A 169 -17.43 -20.00 6.32
CA LYS A 169 -17.94 -21.28 6.86
C LYS A 169 -17.36 -21.59 8.21
#